data_f4435f1b880eecb3373ec305baf9de1e
#
_entry.id   f4435f1b880eecb3373ec305baf9de1e
#
_cell.length_a   1.000
_cell.length_b   1.000
_cell.length_c   1.000
_cell.angle_alpha   90.00
_cell.angle_beta   90.00
_cell.angle_gamma   90.00
#
_symmetry.space_group_name_H-M   'P 1'
#
loop_
_entity.id
_entity.type
_entity.pdbx_description
1 polymer ?
#
loop_
_entity_poly.entity_id
_entity_poly.type
_entity_poly.pdbx_seq_one_letter_code
_entity_poly.pdbx_strand_id
1 'polypeptide(L)'
;MSEYANYTPGPYAAENIRITPTTLADGRDFFYLDDDPEYVSGAKTRELNDPRQLAYRFANQLNAAGEEVPYAAPEMRRDPLTGDWIPMATARMNRPITAGPGATAKGNPLAARKPGDPYQDGEVPDTDYNVVVFENRFPSMVRVPGRSDAVEYVDGNPLWEKKMAAGRCEVICFDPDEDGLPANLPVKRLRTVVELSLIHI
;
A
#
# COMPACT_ATOMS: atom_id res chain seq x y z
N MET A 1 -1.09 14.84 -6.07
CA MET A 1 -1.43 14.17 -7.35
C MET A 1 -0.76 12.83 -7.33
N SER A 2 -1.52 11.76 -7.56
CA SER A 2 -0.99 10.39 -7.62
C SER A 2 0.05 10.28 -8.74
N GLU A 3 1.17 9.60 -8.48
CA GLU A 3 2.20 9.34 -9.51
C GLU A 3 1.65 8.55 -10.70
N TYR A 4 0.53 7.85 -10.52
CA TYR A 4 -0.17 7.15 -11.59
C TYR A 4 -0.89 8.07 -12.60
N ALA A 5 -1.03 9.36 -12.30
CA ALA A 5 -1.60 10.32 -13.26
C ALA A 5 -0.79 10.43 -14.57
N ASN A 6 0.47 10.01 -14.54
CA ASN A 6 1.37 10.03 -15.70
C ASN A 6 1.65 8.65 -16.30
N TYR A 7 0.99 7.59 -15.80
CA TYR A 7 1.18 6.26 -16.34
C TYR A 7 0.52 6.12 -17.71
N THR A 8 1.31 5.72 -18.68
CA THR A 8 0.81 5.34 -20.01
C THR A 8 0.75 3.81 -20.07
N PRO A 9 -0.45 3.22 -20.07
CA PRO A 9 -0.59 1.78 -20.14
C PRO A 9 0.00 1.23 -21.44
N GLY A 10 0.64 0.06 -21.36
CA GLY A 10 1.04 -0.69 -22.54
C GLY A 10 -0.17 -1.07 -23.40
N PRO A 11 0.04 -1.49 -24.66
CA PRO A 11 -1.07 -1.74 -25.62
C PRO A 11 -2.13 -2.72 -25.06
N TYR A 12 -1.72 -3.78 -24.41
CA TYR A 12 -2.66 -4.74 -23.82
C TYR A 12 -3.48 -4.11 -22.67
N ALA A 13 -2.82 -3.41 -21.77
CA ALA A 13 -3.49 -2.79 -20.63
C ALA A 13 -4.48 -1.71 -21.11
N ALA A 14 -4.12 -0.90 -22.10
CA ALA A 14 -4.98 0.12 -22.66
C ALA A 14 -6.31 -0.43 -23.24
N GLU A 15 -6.26 -1.63 -23.79
CA GLU A 15 -7.44 -2.26 -24.43
C GLU A 15 -8.25 -3.18 -23.49
N ASN A 16 -7.61 -3.75 -22.46
CA ASN A 16 -8.17 -4.86 -21.70
C ASN A 16 -8.30 -4.60 -20.20
N ILE A 17 -7.80 -3.47 -19.70
CA ILE A 17 -7.79 -3.15 -18.28
C ILE A 17 -8.30 -1.74 -18.05
N ARG A 18 -9.32 -1.60 -17.22
CA ARG A 18 -9.76 -0.29 -16.73
C ARG A 18 -9.08 -0.01 -15.39
N ILE A 19 -8.27 1.05 -15.34
CA ILE A 19 -7.66 1.53 -14.10
C ILE A 19 -8.51 2.67 -13.55
N THR A 20 -8.99 2.51 -12.31
CA THR A 20 -9.77 3.55 -11.62
C THR A 20 -9.04 3.97 -10.35
N PRO A 21 -8.39 5.16 -10.35
CA PRO A 21 -7.72 5.69 -9.18
C PRO A 21 -8.74 6.20 -8.16
N THR A 22 -8.47 5.94 -6.88
CA THR A 22 -9.24 6.44 -5.75
C THR A 22 -8.36 6.56 -4.51
N THR A 23 -8.93 6.89 -3.37
CA THR A 23 -8.19 7.14 -2.12
C THR A 23 -8.92 6.50 -0.96
N LEU A 24 -8.18 5.81 -0.08
CA LEU A 24 -8.70 5.28 1.18
C LEU A 24 -8.98 6.41 2.19
N ALA A 25 -9.77 6.11 3.22
CA ALA A 25 -10.15 7.06 4.26
C ALA A 25 -8.96 7.70 5.00
N ASP A 26 -7.80 7.04 5.04
CA ASP A 26 -6.56 7.56 5.64
C ASP A 26 -5.66 8.34 4.65
N GLY A 27 -6.11 8.54 3.41
CA GLY A 27 -5.39 9.29 2.39
C GLY A 27 -4.36 8.48 1.59
N ARG A 28 -4.34 7.14 1.75
CA ARG A 28 -3.52 6.27 0.89
C ARG A 28 -4.14 6.12 -0.49
N ASP A 29 -3.31 6.10 -1.53
CA ASP A 29 -3.76 5.77 -2.88
C ASP A 29 -4.31 4.33 -2.92
N PHE A 30 -5.41 4.18 -3.65
CA PHE A 30 -6.08 2.91 -3.90
C PHE A 30 -6.53 2.86 -5.35
N PHE A 31 -6.27 1.75 -6.03
CA PHE A 31 -6.58 1.58 -7.45
C PHE A 31 -7.37 0.31 -7.67
N TYR A 32 -8.45 0.40 -8.43
CA TYR A 32 -9.06 -0.75 -9.06
C TYR A 32 -8.42 -0.99 -10.42
N LEU A 33 -8.11 -2.25 -10.73
CA LEU A 33 -7.71 -2.71 -12.05
C LEU A 33 -8.72 -3.77 -12.48
N ASP A 34 -9.64 -3.36 -13.32
CA ASP A 34 -10.74 -4.20 -13.77
C ASP A 34 -10.46 -4.75 -15.16
N ASP A 35 -10.53 -6.07 -15.30
CA ASP A 35 -10.43 -6.79 -16.55
C ASP A 35 -11.78 -7.34 -17.04
N ASP A 36 -12.86 -7.06 -16.32
CA ASP A 36 -14.22 -7.39 -16.70
C ASP A 36 -14.67 -6.50 -17.87
N PRO A 37 -15.28 -7.05 -18.94
CA PRO A 37 -15.72 -6.29 -20.10
C PRO A 37 -16.67 -5.13 -19.79
N GLU A 38 -17.50 -5.25 -18.77
CA GLU A 38 -18.46 -4.18 -18.40
C GLU A 38 -17.72 -2.95 -17.84
N TYR A 39 -16.63 -3.14 -17.08
CA TYR A 39 -15.80 -2.05 -16.60
C TYR A 39 -14.88 -1.50 -17.70
N VAL A 40 -14.27 -2.39 -18.49
CA VAL A 40 -13.38 -1.98 -19.59
C VAL A 40 -14.14 -1.14 -20.61
N SER A 41 -15.38 -1.51 -20.96
CA SER A 41 -16.23 -0.74 -21.88
C SER A 41 -16.81 0.55 -21.29
N GLY A 42 -16.74 0.72 -19.95
CA GLY A 42 -17.37 1.84 -19.26
C GLY A 42 -18.87 1.67 -19.00
N ALA A 43 -19.43 0.49 -19.26
CA ALA A 43 -20.84 0.19 -18.92
C ALA A 43 -21.05 0.17 -17.40
N LYS A 44 -20.01 -0.20 -16.65
CA LYS A 44 -19.92 -0.05 -15.18
C LYS A 44 -18.77 0.88 -14.80
N THR A 45 -18.94 1.58 -13.68
CA THR A 45 -17.92 2.44 -13.07
C THR A 45 -17.69 2.01 -11.63
N ARG A 46 -16.47 2.25 -11.14
CA ARG A 46 -16.12 2.06 -9.73
C ARG A 46 -16.28 3.35 -8.97
N GLU A 47 -16.92 3.24 -7.80
CA GLU A 47 -16.93 4.28 -6.79
C GLU A 47 -16.51 3.63 -5.47
N LEU A 48 -15.43 4.11 -4.88
CA LEU A 48 -15.01 3.65 -3.56
C LEU A 48 -15.82 4.40 -2.50
N ASN A 49 -16.59 3.66 -1.73
CA ASN A 49 -17.19 4.15 -0.50
C ASN A 49 -16.45 3.54 0.69
N ASP A 50 -15.45 4.27 1.22
CA ASP A 50 -14.73 3.87 2.42
C ASP A 50 -15.34 4.58 3.65
N PRO A 51 -16.24 3.93 4.40
CA PRO A 51 -16.92 4.55 5.54
C PRO A 51 -16.05 4.59 6.81
N ARG A 52 -14.82 4.10 6.77
CA ARG A 52 -13.96 4.02 7.94
C ARG A 52 -13.54 5.39 8.41
N GLN A 53 -13.47 5.56 9.71
CA GLN A 53 -12.95 6.78 10.37
C GLN A 53 -11.48 6.52 10.72
N LEU A 54 -10.58 6.76 9.77
CA LEU A 54 -9.15 6.54 9.95
C LEU A 54 -8.42 7.89 10.07
N ALA A 55 -7.41 7.93 10.95
CA ALA A 55 -6.51 9.06 10.99
C ALA A 55 -5.70 9.13 9.68
N TYR A 56 -5.39 10.36 9.24
CA TYR A 56 -4.54 10.56 8.08
C TYR A 56 -3.19 9.86 8.24
N ARG A 57 -2.71 9.17 7.22
CA ARG A 57 -1.54 8.29 7.26
C ARG A 57 -0.24 8.96 7.74
N PHE A 58 -0.12 10.27 7.58
CA PHE A 58 1.03 11.06 8.04
C PHE A 58 0.68 11.96 9.22
N ALA A 59 -0.44 11.68 9.90
CA ALA A 59 -0.78 12.39 11.14
C ALA A 59 0.30 12.18 12.20
N ASN A 60 0.41 13.14 13.10
CA ASN A 60 1.25 13.01 14.28
C ASN A 60 0.85 11.77 15.09
N GLN A 61 1.82 11.18 15.74
CA GLN A 61 1.67 9.95 16.52
C GLN A 61 1.96 10.23 18.00
N LEU A 62 1.46 9.39 18.89
CA LEU A 62 1.85 9.44 20.30
C LEU A 62 3.09 8.58 20.53
N ASN A 63 4.09 9.15 21.21
CA ASN A 63 5.24 8.38 21.67
C ASN A 63 4.89 7.54 22.93
N ALA A 64 5.84 6.79 23.45
CA ALA A 64 5.63 5.96 24.65
C ALA A 64 5.30 6.77 25.92
N ALA A 65 5.61 8.05 25.96
CA ALA A 65 5.26 8.96 27.04
C ALA A 65 3.87 9.60 26.88
N GLY A 66 3.17 9.33 25.75
CA GLY A 66 1.87 9.93 25.43
C GLY A 66 1.96 11.33 24.83
N GLU A 67 3.15 11.77 24.42
CA GLU A 67 3.37 13.07 23.79
C GLU A 67 3.17 12.96 22.29
N GLU A 68 2.59 14.01 21.70
CA GLU A 68 2.39 14.09 20.26
C GLU A 68 3.71 14.39 19.55
N VAL A 69 4.10 13.47 18.64
CA VAL A 69 5.32 13.57 17.84
C VAL A 69 4.99 13.47 16.35
N PRO A 70 5.80 14.09 15.48
CA PRO A 70 5.62 13.97 14.04
C PRO A 70 5.67 12.52 13.57
N TYR A 71 4.98 12.23 12.47
CA TYR A 71 5.04 10.91 11.83
C TYR A 71 6.49 10.46 11.62
N ALA A 72 6.83 9.29 12.17
CA ALA A 72 8.13 8.67 12.04
C ALA A 72 8.26 8.00 10.67
N ALA A 73 8.67 8.77 9.65
CA ALA A 73 8.89 8.22 8.31
C ALA A 73 10.00 7.16 8.32
N PRO A 74 9.89 6.13 7.47
CA PRO A 74 11.00 5.23 7.22
C PRO A 74 12.22 5.99 6.72
N GLU A 75 13.39 5.61 7.18
CA GLU A 75 14.66 6.20 6.78
C GLU A 75 15.64 5.14 6.25
N MET A 76 16.56 5.56 5.40
CA MET A 76 17.72 4.79 4.99
C MET A 76 18.90 5.23 5.87
N ARG A 77 19.64 4.28 6.41
CA ARG A 77 20.92 4.54 7.10
C ARG A 77 22.05 3.90 6.34
N ARG A 78 23.14 4.65 6.18
CA ARG A 78 24.33 4.12 5.53
C ARG A 78 25.20 3.40 6.54
N ASP A 79 25.57 2.16 6.22
CA ASP A 79 26.58 1.43 6.96
C ASP A 79 27.96 2.05 6.66
N PRO A 80 28.68 2.58 7.65
CA PRO A 80 29.96 3.23 7.44
C PRO A 80 31.08 2.27 7.04
N LEU A 81 30.92 0.94 7.24
CA LEU A 81 31.92 -0.07 6.91
C LEU A 81 31.76 -0.58 5.49
N THR A 82 30.53 -0.86 5.06
CA THR A 82 30.23 -1.43 3.73
C THR A 82 29.82 -0.37 2.72
N GLY A 83 29.31 0.78 3.18
CA GLY A 83 28.75 1.81 2.34
C GLY A 83 27.31 1.54 1.89
N ASP A 84 26.71 0.43 2.32
CA ASP A 84 25.35 0.03 1.95
C ASP A 84 24.30 0.89 2.66
N TRP A 85 23.18 1.14 1.95
CA TRP A 85 22.03 1.81 2.51
C TRP A 85 21.00 0.79 3.02
N ILE A 86 20.71 0.83 4.32
CA ILE A 86 19.82 -0.10 5.01
C ILE A 86 18.51 0.60 5.38
N PRO A 87 17.35 0.10 4.93
CA PRO A 87 16.07 0.67 5.30
C PRO A 87 15.72 0.38 6.76
N MET A 88 15.31 1.43 7.48
CA MET A 88 14.85 1.39 8.87
C MET A 88 13.40 1.87 8.93
N ALA A 89 12.47 0.96 9.21
CA ALA A 89 11.04 1.25 9.21
C ALA A 89 10.41 0.89 10.57
N THR A 90 10.47 1.79 11.53
CA THR A 90 9.97 1.58 12.89
C THR A 90 8.47 1.25 12.93
N ALA A 91 7.67 1.89 12.07
CA ALA A 91 6.23 1.64 11.97
C ALA A 91 5.88 0.17 11.67
N ARG A 92 6.80 -0.60 11.05
CA ARG A 92 6.59 -2.05 10.79
C ARG A 92 6.57 -2.89 12.06
N MET A 93 7.08 -2.41 13.18
CA MET A 93 6.99 -3.10 14.48
C MET A 93 5.54 -3.19 14.97
N ASN A 94 4.67 -2.28 14.52
CA ASN A 94 3.24 -2.26 14.86
C ASN A 94 2.38 -3.10 13.91
N ARG A 95 3.01 -3.81 12.95
CA ARG A 95 2.28 -4.65 12.01
C ARG A 95 1.58 -5.81 12.76
N PRO A 96 0.27 -6.04 12.54
CA PRO A 96 -0.41 -7.20 13.11
C PRO A 96 0.29 -8.49 12.67
N ILE A 97 0.65 -9.32 13.64
CA ILE A 97 1.18 -10.66 13.38
C ILE A 97 0.00 -11.60 13.32
N THR A 98 -0.38 -12.02 12.11
CA THR A 98 -1.52 -12.92 11.88
C THR A 98 -1.17 -14.41 12.02
N ALA A 99 0.12 -14.74 12.13
CA ALA A 99 0.59 -16.12 12.24
C ALA A 99 1.63 -16.25 13.36
N GLY A 100 1.46 -17.25 14.23
CA GLY A 100 2.40 -17.58 15.29
C GLY A 100 1.72 -17.95 16.61
N PRO A 101 2.43 -18.56 17.58
CA PRO A 101 1.90 -18.84 18.90
C PRO A 101 1.48 -17.52 19.59
N GLY A 102 0.21 -17.38 19.93
CA GLY A 102 -0.35 -16.17 20.53
C GLY A 102 -0.95 -15.15 19.57
N ALA A 103 -0.94 -15.40 18.27
CA ALA A 103 -1.71 -14.61 17.32
C ALA A 103 -3.20 -14.78 17.59
N THR A 104 -3.84 -13.75 18.12
CA THR A 104 -5.31 -13.66 18.17
C THR A 104 -5.78 -13.27 16.77
N ALA A 105 -5.90 -14.26 15.88
CA ALA A 105 -6.38 -14.02 14.53
C ALA A 105 -7.84 -13.57 14.56
N LYS A 106 -8.06 -12.28 14.53
CA LYS A 106 -9.38 -11.68 14.29
C LYS A 106 -9.65 -11.52 12.80
N GLY A 107 -9.35 -12.54 12.00
CA GLY A 107 -9.53 -12.49 10.54
C GLY A 107 -8.27 -12.02 9.79
N ASN A 108 -8.36 -12.07 8.47
CA ASN A 108 -7.31 -11.61 7.56
C ASN A 108 -7.44 -10.10 7.31
N PRO A 109 -6.45 -9.25 7.65
CA PRO A 109 -6.54 -7.81 7.43
C PRO A 109 -6.58 -7.40 5.95
N LEU A 110 -6.21 -8.29 5.04
CA LEU A 110 -6.27 -8.08 3.59
C LEU A 110 -7.54 -8.63 2.96
N ALA A 111 -8.36 -9.37 3.72
CA ALA A 111 -9.66 -9.81 3.24
C ALA A 111 -10.56 -8.61 2.93
N ALA A 112 -11.32 -8.71 1.85
CA ALA A 112 -12.31 -7.70 1.52
C ALA A 112 -13.37 -7.62 2.63
N ARG A 113 -13.68 -6.41 3.07
CA ARG A 113 -14.61 -6.17 4.16
C ARG A 113 -16.02 -6.63 3.80
N LYS A 114 -16.61 -7.48 4.64
CA LYS A 114 -18.00 -7.95 4.51
C LYS A 114 -18.87 -7.31 5.60
N PRO A 115 -20.17 -7.07 5.36
CA PRO A 115 -21.08 -6.64 6.41
C PRO A 115 -21.04 -7.61 7.62
N GLY A 116 -20.84 -7.06 8.83
CA GLY A 116 -20.71 -7.87 10.04
C GLY A 116 -19.34 -8.45 10.31
N ASP A 117 -18.34 -8.12 9.49
CA ASP A 117 -16.95 -8.51 9.70
C ASP A 117 -16.43 -7.96 11.04
N PRO A 118 -15.87 -8.82 11.92
CA PRO A 118 -15.28 -8.37 13.19
C PRO A 118 -14.02 -7.52 12.98
N TYR A 119 -13.36 -7.61 11.82
CA TYR A 119 -12.20 -6.81 11.46
C TYR A 119 -12.62 -5.50 10.78
N GLN A 120 -13.07 -4.55 11.58
CA GLN A 120 -13.53 -3.24 11.11
C GLN A 120 -12.43 -2.42 10.38
N ASP A 121 -11.17 -2.70 10.69
CA ASP A 121 -9.98 -2.01 10.18
C ASP A 121 -9.33 -2.70 8.97
N GLY A 122 -10.06 -3.58 8.27
CA GLY A 122 -9.59 -4.24 7.05
C GLY A 122 -9.05 -3.24 6.02
N GLU A 123 -8.04 -3.64 5.26
CA GLU A 123 -7.38 -2.76 4.28
C GLU A 123 -8.24 -2.54 3.03
N VAL A 124 -9.06 -3.53 2.65
CA VAL A 124 -9.91 -3.49 1.45
C VAL A 124 -11.35 -3.25 1.84
N PRO A 125 -11.93 -2.07 1.58
CA PRO A 125 -13.28 -1.70 2.02
C PRO A 125 -14.40 -2.34 1.21
N ASP A 126 -14.11 -2.91 0.03
CA ASP A 126 -15.10 -3.45 -0.90
C ASP A 126 -14.84 -4.93 -1.21
N THR A 127 -15.91 -5.70 -1.38
CA THR A 127 -15.86 -7.13 -1.78
C THR A 127 -15.97 -7.35 -3.27
N ASP A 128 -16.41 -6.36 -4.02
CA ASP A 128 -16.54 -6.43 -5.48
C ASP A 128 -15.34 -5.77 -6.14
N TYR A 129 -14.33 -6.55 -6.50
CA TYR A 129 -13.20 -6.08 -7.29
C TYR A 129 -12.59 -7.21 -8.14
N ASN A 130 -11.87 -6.84 -9.17
CA ASN A 130 -11.05 -7.76 -9.93
C ASN A 130 -9.63 -7.84 -9.36
N VAL A 131 -8.89 -6.75 -9.43
CA VAL A 131 -7.59 -6.55 -8.75
C VAL A 131 -7.63 -5.18 -8.08
N VAL A 132 -7.12 -5.10 -6.87
CA VAL A 132 -6.91 -3.82 -6.20
C VAL A 132 -5.45 -3.67 -5.78
N VAL A 133 -4.98 -2.43 -5.83
CA VAL A 133 -3.64 -2.04 -5.40
C VAL A 133 -3.75 -0.85 -4.49
N PHE A 134 -3.03 -0.88 -3.39
CA PHE A 134 -3.02 0.23 -2.45
C PHE A 134 -1.69 0.32 -1.71
N GLU A 135 -1.38 1.52 -1.24
CA GLU A 135 -0.18 1.74 -0.44
C GLU A 135 -0.24 0.97 0.87
N ASN A 136 0.87 0.30 1.21
CA ASN A 136 0.98 -0.47 2.44
C ASN A 136 0.82 0.46 3.66
N ARG A 137 0.01 0.03 4.64
CA ARG A 137 -0.19 0.76 5.90
C ARG A 137 1.09 0.85 6.74
N PHE A 138 1.97 -0.13 6.61
CA PHE A 138 3.25 -0.21 7.32
C PHE A 138 4.41 -0.23 6.31
N PRO A 139 4.62 0.86 5.57
CA PRO A 139 5.56 0.85 4.46
C PRO A 139 7.01 0.82 4.94
N SER A 140 7.88 0.18 4.18
CA SER A 140 9.34 0.28 4.34
C SER A 140 9.93 1.47 3.58
N MET A 141 9.20 1.98 2.61
CA MET A 141 9.51 3.19 1.85
C MET A 141 8.24 4.02 1.67
N VAL A 142 8.36 5.33 1.75
CA VAL A 142 7.23 6.25 1.58
C VAL A 142 7.73 7.63 1.15
N ARG A 143 6.90 8.37 0.41
CA ARG A 143 7.11 9.80 0.17
C ARG A 143 6.21 10.62 1.08
N VAL A 144 6.82 11.32 2.05
CA VAL A 144 6.09 12.22 2.94
C VAL A 144 6.10 13.62 2.30
N PRO A 145 4.92 14.21 2.03
CA PRO A 145 4.84 15.54 1.43
C PRO A 145 5.61 16.58 2.24
N GLY A 146 6.39 17.41 1.56
CA GLY A 146 7.16 18.49 2.18
C GLY A 146 8.44 18.05 2.91
N ARG A 147 8.76 16.77 2.98
CA ARG A 147 10.05 16.29 3.49
C ARG A 147 11.07 16.16 2.37
N SER A 148 12.31 16.56 2.70
CA SER A 148 13.46 16.37 1.83
C SER A 148 13.98 14.92 1.92
N ASP A 149 14.47 14.38 0.81
CA ASP A 149 15.23 13.13 0.74
C ASP A 149 16.76 13.35 0.71
N ALA A 150 17.19 14.57 1.03
CA ALA A 150 18.60 14.90 1.16
C ALA A 150 19.27 14.08 2.29
N VAL A 151 20.57 13.86 2.13
CA VAL A 151 21.37 13.20 3.16
C VAL A 151 21.52 14.12 4.38
N GLU A 152 21.24 13.57 5.53
CA GLU A 152 21.40 14.15 6.85
C GLU A 152 22.36 13.28 7.69
N TYR A 153 22.67 13.72 8.90
CA TYR A 153 23.55 12.99 9.82
C TYR A 153 22.84 12.74 11.13
N VAL A 154 22.95 11.51 11.67
CA VAL A 154 22.44 11.20 12.99
C VAL A 154 23.28 11.93 14.04
N ASP A 155 22.63 12.75 14.88
CA ASP A 155 23.26 13.57 15.91
C ASP A 155 24.44 14.43 15.39
N GLY A 156 24.39 14.83 14.11
CA GLY A 156 25.43 15.62 13.48
C GLY A 156 26.75 14.86 13.21
N ASN A 157 26.80 13.56 13.41
CA ASN A 157 27.99 12.77 13.19
C ASN A 157 28.14 12.35 11.71
N PRO A 158 29.17 12.79 11.00
CA PRO A 158 29.34 12.53 9.57
C PRO A 158 29.54 11.04 9.21
N LEU A 159 29.83 10.17 10.18
CA LEU A 159 29.90 8.73 9.94
C LEU A 159 28.51 8.08 9.81
N TRP A 160 27.47 8.72 10.32
CA TRP A 160 26.12 8.16 10.38
C TRP A 160 25.17 8.90 9.44
N GLU A 161 25.36 8.67 8.15
CA GLU A 161 24.48 9.23 7.12
C GLU A 161 23.09 8.61 7.19
N LYS A 162 22.06 9.44 7.08
CA LYS A 162 20.67 9.02 6.93
C LYS A 162 19.96 9.87 5.87
N LYS A 163 18.92 9.32 5.30
CA LYS A 163 17.98 10.04 4.43
C LYS A 163 16.60 9.40 4.53
N MET A 164 15.56 10.07 4.06
CA MET A 164 14.25 9.45 3.96
C MET A 164 14.31 8.21 3.06
N ALA A 165 13.65 7.12 3.45
CA ALA A 165 13.43 5.98 2.59
C ALA A 165 12.31 6.32 1.59
N ALA A 166 12.66 7.19 0.62
CA ALA A 166 11.72 7.69 -0.37
C ALA A 166 11.40 6.59 -1.40
N GLY A 167 10.11 6.31 -1.59
CA GLY A 167 9.66 5.28 -2.52
C GLY A 167 8.19 4.91 -2.29
N ARG A 168 7.78 3.82 -2.90
CA ARG A 168 6.43 3.25 -2.71
C ARG A 168 6.54 1.83 -2.19
N CYS A 169 5.56 1.44 -1.39
CA CYS A 169 5.42 0.09 -0.89
C CYS A 169 3.94 -0.25 -0.97
N GLU A 170 3.58 -1.16 -1.84
CA GLU A 170 2.19 -1.44 -2.20
C GLU A 170 1.80 -2.88 -1.90
N VAL A 171 0.50 -3.10 -1.76
CA VAL A 171 -0.13 -4.40 -1.61
C VAL A 171 -1.05 -4.60 -2.81
N ILE A 172 -0.98 -5.78 -3.40
CA ILE A 172 -1.83 -6.19 -4.52
C ILE A 172 -2.72 -7.32 -4.02
N CYS A 173 -4.04 -7.12 -4.06
CA CYS A 173 -5.03 -8.16 -3.86
C CYS A 173 -5.65 -8.49 -5.23
N PHE A 174 -5.47 -9.72 -5.66
CA PHE A 174 -5.83 -10.18 -7.02
C PHE A 174 -7.10 -11.03 -7.07
N ASP A 175 -7.69 -11.30 -5.90
CA ASP A 175 -8.93 -12.04 -5.74
C ASP A 175 -9.64 -11.56 -4.47
N PRO A 176 -10.96 -11.28 -4.50
CA PRO A 176 -11.73 -11.00 -3.30
C PRO A 176 -11.94 -12.25 -2.42
N ASP A 177 -11.72 -13.47 -2.96
CA ASP A 177 -11.71 -14.69 -2.19
C ASP A 177 -10.37 -14.86 -1.47
N GLU A 178 -10.38 -14.81 -0.14
CA GLU A 178 -9.19 -14.91 0.68
C GLU A 178 -8.52 -16.30 0.64
N ASP A 179 -9.24 -17.31 0.23
CA ASP A 179 -8.75 -18.69 -0.01
C ASP A 179 -8.32 -18.90 -1.47
N GLY A 180 -8.45 -17.87 -2.30
CA GLY A 180 -8.09 -17.89 -3.72
C GLY A 180 -6.58 -18.12 -3.92
N LEU A 181 -6.23 -19.10 -4.75
CA LEU A 181 -4.85 -19.36 -5.14
C LEU A 181 -4.56 -18.78 -6.53
N PRO A 182 -3.36 -18.20 -6.77
CA PRO A 182 -2.98 -17.72 -8.10
C PRO A 182 -3.15 -18.78 -9.21
N ALA A 183 -2.96 -20.06 -8.87
CA ALA A 183 -3.13 -21.17 -9.83
C ALA A 183 -4.58 -21.37 -10.30
N ASN A 184 -5.55 -20.86 -9.57
CA ASN A 184 -6.97 -20.99 -9.89
C ASN A 184 -7.52 -19.79 -10.66
N LEU A 185 -6.72 -18.74 -10.81
CA LEU A 185 -7.13 -17.53 -11.52
C LEU A 185 -7.21 -17.76 -13.03
N PRO A 186 -8.18 -17.15 -13.71
CA PRO A 186 -8.19 -17.11 -15.17
C PRO A 186 -6.90 -16.46 -15.70
N VAL A 187 -6.39 -16.95 -16.83
CA VAL A 187 -5.19 -16.41 -17.47
C VAL A 187 -5.28 -14.90 -17.69
N LYS A 188 -6.47 -14.38 -18.03
CA LYS A 188 -6.73 -12.96 -18.18
C LYS A 188 -6.41 -12.18 -16.90
N ARG A 189 -6.86 -12.69 -15.73
CA ARG A 189 -6.61 -12.07 -14.42
C ARG A 189 -5.12 -12.11 -14.06
N LEU A 190 -4.45 -13.22 -14.28
CA LEU A 190 -3.00 -13.32 -14.09
C LEU A 190 -2.25 -12.30 -14.95
N ARG A 191 -2.71 -12.10 -16.19
CA ARG A 191 -2.12 -11.09 -17.07
C ARG A 191 -2.33 -9.67 -16.54
N THR A 192 -3.51 -9.36 -15.99
CA THR A 192 -3.76 -8.08 -15.33
C THR A 192 -2.78 -7.83 -14.20
N VAL A 193 -2.48 -8.84 -13.38
CA VAL A 193 -1.48 -8.73 -12.28
C VAL A 193 -0.06 -8.52 -12.83
N VAL A 194 0.30 -9.20 -13.93
CA VAL A 194 1.62 -9.03 -14.58
C VAL A 194 1.76 -7.62 -15.17
N GLU A 195 0.75 -7.15 -15.92
CA GLU A 195 0.75 -5.78 -16.48
C GLU A 195 0.92 -4.72 -15.38
N LEU A 196 0.26 -4.92 -14.23
CA LEU A 196 0.45 -4.07 -13.06
C LEU A 196 1.90 -4.06 -12.58
N SER A 197 2.55 -5.22 -12.51
CA SER A 197 3.96 -5.31 -12.07
C SER A 197 4.90 -4.55 -13.00
N LEU A 198 4.58 -4.43 -14.29
CA LEU A 198 5.34 -3.67 -15.26
C LEU A 198 5.20 -2.15 -15.10
N ILE A 199 4.13 -1.68 -14.48
CA ILE A 199 3.92 -0.26 -14.16
C ILE A 199 4.99 0.26 -13.19
N HIS A 200 5.56 -0.61 -12.38
CA HIS A 200 6.49 -0.29 -11.30
C HIS A 200 7.97 -0.43 -11.71
N ILE A 201 8.26 -0.84 -12.93
CA ILE A 201 9.60 -0.98 -13.49
C ILE A 201 9.94 0.23 -14.36
#